data_f9b5a1c9ec30f5b97cd33e9a9d37104a
#
_entry.id   f9b5a1c9ec30f5b97cd33e9a9d37104a
#
_cell.length_a   1.000
_cell.length_b   1.000
_cell.length_c   1.000
_cell.angle_alpha   90.00
_cell.angle_beta   90.00
_cell.angle_gamma   90.00
#
_symmetry.space_group_name_H-M   'P 1'
#
loop_
_entity.id
_entity.type
_entity.pdbx_description
1 polymer ?
#
loop_
_entity_poly.entity_id
_entity_poly.type
_entity_poly.pdbx_seq_one_letter_code
_entity_poly.pdbx_strand_id
1 'polypeptide(L)'
;TATPASWWDEENSCFMESRQDYAEPTREIAQETGAELIDVNERMTEEWKGLSKEAVLNGYFICEPLESKAYPEGTDDHTHLKETGARNVASVIVNAVKEEIPELAQYVKEYTEFTDMEGHWAVHANSLKAAGLFKGVDGDRFMPDKEISRAELLSMLMRVCNIPGHAYREGECLDASEDDW
;
A
#
# COMPACT_ATOMS: atom_id res chain seq x y z
N THR A 1 13.21 -1.78 10.96
CA THR A 1 12.81 -2.38 12.26
C THR A 1 11.36 -2.87 12.22
N ALA A 2 10.94 -3.60 13.27
CA ALA A 2 9.56 -4.05 13.41
C ALA A 2 8.60 -2.86 13.66
N THR A 3 7.37 -2.94 13.13
CA THR A 3 6.31 -1.97 13.46
C THR A 3 5.98 -2.02 14.96
N PRO A 4 5.72 -0.88 15.61
CA PRO A 4 5.30 -0.88 17.01
C PRO A 4 3.90 -1.50 17.19
N ALA A 5 3.63 -2.02 18.38
CA ALA A 5 2.28 -2.35 18.85
C ALA A 5 1.69 -1.16 19.58
N SER A 6 0.37 -1.08 19.68
CA SER A 6 -0.34 0.05 20.29
C SER A 6 -0.35 -0.02 21.82
N TRP A 7 0.80 -0.04 22.44
CA TRP A 7 0.92 -0.02 23.91
C TRP A 7 0.85 1.41 24.42
N TRP A 8 -0.22 1.69 25.16
CA TRP A 8 -0.49 3.00 25.71
C TRP A 8 -0.05 3.10 27.18
N ASP A 9 0.69 4.15 27.49
CA ASP A 9 1.05 4.52 28.86
C ASP A 9 0.01 5.51 29.40
N GLU A 10 -0.82 5.06 30.33
CA GLU A 10 -1.88 5.88 30.93
C GLU A 10 -1.31 7.01 31.82
N GLU A 11 -0.13 6.80 32.44
CA GLU A 11 0.48 7.78 33.31
C GLU A 11 1.04 8.98 32.53
N ASN A 12 1.70 8.67 31.41
CA ASN A 12 2.34 9.69 30.57
C ASN A 12 1.45 10.11 29.38
N SER A 13 0.28 9.50 29.19
CA SER A 13 -0.65 9.77 28.08
C SER A 13 0.03 9.74 26.71
N CYS A 14 0.82 8.71 26.45
CA CYS A 14 1.52 8.52 25.18
C CYS A 14 1.63 7.04 24.81
N PHE A 15 1.91 6.76 23.53
CA PHE A 15 2.28 5.43 23.11
C PHE A 15 3.72 5.13 23.49
N MET A 16 3.92 3.95 24.08
CA MET A 16 5.24 3.47 24.46
C MET A 16 5.98 2.93 23.25
N GLU A 17 7.28 3.09 23.24
CA GLU A 17 8.14 2.32 22.35
C GLU A 17 7.97 0.83 22.66
N SER A 18 7.33 0.12 21.77
CA SER A 18 7.04 -1.30 21.91
C SER A 18 7.95 -2.14 21.01
N ARG A 19 8.11 -3.42 21.33
CA ARG A 19 8.92 -4.37 20.55
C ARG A 19 10.39 -4.02 20.47
N GLN A 20 10.93 -3.36 21.48
CA GLN A 20 12.35 -3.01 21.56
C GLN A 20 13.25 -4.26 21.55
N ASP A 21 12.78 -5.41 22.07
CA ASP A 21 13.48 -6.70 21.99
C ASP A 21 13.84 -7.14 20.56
N TYR A 22 13.14 -6.57 19.56
CA TYR A 22 13.40 -6.81 18.12
C TYR A 22 14.06 -5.60 17.46
N ALA A 23 13.67 -4.39 17.83
CA ALA A 23 14.15 -3.17 17.23
C ALA A 23 15.63 -2.90 17.57
N GLU A 24 16.00 -3.01 18.84
CA GLU A 24 17.37 -2.75 19.29
C GLU A 24 18.40 -3.69 18.64
N PRO A 25 18.26 -5.03 18.66
CA PRO A 25 19.20 -5.89 17.96
C PRO A 25 19.27 -5.63 16.45
N THR A 26 18.16 -5.19 15.84
CA THR A 26 18.17 -4.83 14.41
C THR A 26 19.00 -3.57 14.15
N ARG A 27 18.91 -2.55 15.02
CA ARG A 27 19.74 -1.34 14.97
C ARG A 27 21.21 -1.67 15.15
N GLU A 28 21.53 -2.49 16.15
CA GLU A 28 22.91 -2.94 16.44
C GLU A 28 23.53 -3.66 15.23
N ILE A 29 22.81 -4.63 14.64
CA ILE A 29 23.29 -5.37 13.48
C ILE A 29 23.48 -4.44 12.26
N ALA A 30 22.56 -3.53 12.03
CA ALA A 30 22.69 -2.56 10.94
C ALA A 30 23.92 -1.69 11.13
N GLN A 31 24.15 -1.20 12.34
CA GLN A 31 25.34 -0.42 12.67
C GLN A 31 26.64 -1.22 12.51
N GLU A 32 26.68 -2.47 12.99
CA GLU A 32 27.87 -3.34 12.88
C GLU A 32 28.20 -3.71 11.44
N THR A 33 27.19 -3.92 10.61
CA THR A 33 27.37 -4.37 9.23
C THR A 33 27.45 -3.24 8.22
N GLY A 34 27.04 -2.01 8.63
CA GLY A 34 26.89 -0.88 7.71
C GLY A 34 25.70 -1.04 6.75
N ALA A 35 24.72 -1.89 7.09
CA ALA A 35 23.52 -2.06 6.30
C ALA A 35 22.58 -0.86 6.47
N GLU A 36 21.97 -0.45 5.35
CA GLU A 36 20.92 0.58 5.39
C GLU A 36 19.74 0.10 6.24
N LEU A 37 19.23 0.99 7.09
CA LEU A 37 18.17 0.67 8.03
C LEU A 37 17.05 1.72 7.96
N ILE A 38 15.84 1.28 7.71
CA ILE A 38 14.64 2.10 7.97
C ILE A 38 14.09 1.74 9.35
N ASP A 39 14.15 2.69 10.26
CA ASP A 39 13.62 2.51 11.61
C ASP A 39 12.12 2.82 11.68
N VAL A 40 11.32 1.83 11.27
CA VAL A 40 9.86 1.94 11.27
C VAL A 40 9.31 2.08 12.69
N ASN A 41 9.94 1.44 13.68
CA ASN A 41 9.50 1.51 15.08
C ASN A 41 9.59 2.94 15.61
N GLU A 42 10.74 3.57 15.46
CA GLU A 42 10.97 4.96 15.90
C GLU A 42 10.05 5.93 15.15
N ARG A 43 10.02 5.85 13.82
CA ARG A 43 9.21 6.75 12.97
C ARG A 43 7.72 6.69 13.28
N MET A 44 7.18 5.50 13.47
CA MET A 44 5.78 5.32 13.82
C MET A 44 5.46 5.80 15.24
N THR A 45 6.35 5.53 16.19
CA THR A 45 6.19 6.00 17.58
C THR A 45 6.20 7.54 17.61
N GLU A 46 7.08 8.17 16.85
CA GLU A 46 7.14 9.63 16.75
C GLU A 46 5.88 10.22 16.12
N GLU A 47 5.38 9.62 15.03
CA GLU A 47 4.13 10.04 14.38
C GLU A 47 2.94 9.96 15.34
N TRP A 48 2.88 8.93 16.17
CA TRP A 48 1.78 8.75 17.12
C TRP A 48 1.81 9.71 18.31
N LYS A 49 2.95 10.33 18.64
CA LYS A 49 3.05 11.29 19.77
C LYS A 49 2.10 12.49 19.64
N GLY A 50 1.72 12.83 18.40
CA GLY A 50 0.79 13.92 18.13
C GLY A 50 -0.68 13.53 18.09
N LEU A 51 -1.00 12.23 18.24
CA LEU A 51 -2.35 11.67 18.07
C LEU A 51 -2.95 11.25 19.42
N SER A 52 -4.28 11.27 19.53
CA SER A 52 -4.96 10.69 20.67
C SER A 52 -4.91 9.15 20.63
N LYS A 53 -5.11 8.53 21.81
CA LYS A 53 -5.19 7.07 21.94
C LYS A 53 -6.20 6.48 20.94
N GLU A 54 -7.40 7.05 20.90
CA GLU A 54 -8.49 6.63 20.02
C GLU A 54 -8.13 6.81 18.55
N ALA A 55 -7.44 7.88 18.18
CA ALA A 55 -7.03 8.13 16.81
C ALA A 55 -6.07 7.06 16.28
N VAL A 56 -5.10 6.65 17.12
CA VAL A 56 -4.18 5.56 16.75
C VAL A 56 -4.89 4.21 16.73
N LEU A 57 -5.66 3.88 17.79
CA LEU A 57 -6.34 2.59 17.85
C LEU A 57 -7.29 2.41 16.66
N ASN A 58 -8.17 3.38 16.43
CA ASN A 58 -9.16 3.33 15.35
C ASN A 58 -8.54 3.54 13.96
N GLY A 59 -7.43 4.24 13.86
CA GLY A 59 -6.73 4.47 12.59
C GLY A 59 -5.89 3.27 12.13
N TYR A 60 -5.30 2.53 13.05
CA TYR A 60 -4.28 1.54 12.72
C TYR A 60 -4.66 0.10 13.06
N PHE A 61 -5.49 -0.17 14.07
CA PHE A 61 -5.64 -1.49 14.66
C PHE A 61 -7.08 -1.99 14.75
N ILE A 62 -7.96 -1.23 15.34
CA ILE A 62 -9.34 -1.66 15.64
C ILE A 62 -10.20 -1.57 14.38
N CYS A 63 -10.84 -2.69 14.01
CA CYS A 63 -11.89 -2.70 12.99
C CYS A 63 -13.25 -2.59 13.66
N GLU A 64 -14.05 -1.64 13.20
CA GLU A 64 -15.46 -1.56 13.57
C GLU A 64 -16.26 -2.73 12.95
N PRO A 65 -17.40 -3.11 13.51
CA PRO A 65 -18.29 -4.09 12.89
C PRO A 65 -18.63 -3.69 11.44
N LEU A 66 -18.53 -4.65 10.53
CA LEU A 66 -18.77 -4.51 9.09
C LEU A 66 -17.71 -3.69 8.31
N GLU A 67 -16.70 -3.17 8.96
CA GLU A 67 -15.58 -2.48 8.28
C GLU A 67 -14.75 -3.45 7.42
N SER A 68 -14.59 -4.68 7.89
CA SER A 68 -13.85 -5.73 7.17
C SER A 68 -14.72 -6.98 6.96
N LYS A 69 -14.67 -7.53 5.73
CA LYS A 69 -15.33 -8.81 5.45
C LYS A 69 -14.71 -10.00 6.19
N ALA A 70 -13.42 -9.90 6.53
CA ALA A 70 -12.72 -10.93 7.29
C ALA A 70 -13.13 -10.91 8.77
N TYR A 71 -13.58 -9.77 9.26
CA TYR A 71 -13.96 -9.54 10.66
C TYR A 71 -15.29 -8.81 10.73
N PRO A 72 -16.42 -9.51 10.42
CA PRO A 72 -17.74 -8.88 10.36
C PRO A 72 -18.23 -8.33 11.70
N GLU A 73 -17.75 -8.89 12.81
CA GLU A 73 -18.05 -8.42 14.18
C GLU A 73 -17.06 -7.35 14.68
N GLY A 74 -16.11 -6.94 13.81
CA GLY A 74 -15.02 -6.07 14.21
C GLY A 74 -13.88 -6.82 14.91
N THR A 75 -12.84 -6.09 15.31
CA THR A 75 -11.72 -6.63 16.13
C THR A 75 -11.30 -5.61 17.17
N ASP A 76 -10.85 -6.10 18.32
CA ASP A 76 -10.12 -5.32 19.33
C ASP A 76 -8.67 -5.83 19.36
N ASP A 77 -7.96 -5.66 18.24
CA ASP A 77 -6.60 -6.13 18.08
C ASP A 77 -5.64 -4.94 18.20
N HIS A 78 -4.67 -5.06 19.07
CA HIS A 78 -3.67 -4.02 19.36
C HIS A 78 -2.30 -4.32 18.74
N THR A 79 -2.23 -5.32 17.87
CA THR A 79 -0.97 -5.85 17.32
C THR A 79 -0.96 -5.88 15.79
N HIS A 80 -2.02 -6.39 15.18
CA HIS A 80 -2.13 -6.52 13.74
C HIS A 80 -2.79 -5.27 13.15
N LEU A 81 -2.16 -4.73 12.12
CA LEU A 81 -2.65 -3.53 11.44
C LEU A 81 -3.91 -3.85 10.63
N LYS A 82 -4.92 -3.00 10.74
CA LYS A 82 -5.99 -2.97 9.76
C LYS A 82 -5.51 -2.31 8.45
N GLU A 83 -6.34 -2.32 7.42
CA GLU A 83 -5.94 -1.84 6.09
C GLU A 83 -5.44 -0.38 6.09
N THR A 84 -6.15 0.52 6.74
CA THR A 84 -5.74 1.93 6.85
C THR A 84 -4.41 2.09 7.57
N GLY A 85 -4.23 1.37 8.68
CA GLY A 85 -2.96 1.36 9.42
C GLY A 85 -1.81 0.82 8.58
N ALA A 86 -2.02 -0.29 7.87
CA ALA A 86 -1.01 -0.85 6.97
C ALA A 86 -0.61 0.11 5.84
N ARG A 87 -1.57 0.85 5.27
CA ARG A 87 -1.30 1.88 4.26
C ARG A 87 -0.47 3.05 4.82
N ASN A 88 -0.80 3.50 6.03
CA ASN A 88 -0.04 4.57 6.69
C ASN A 88 1.40 4.13 6.96
N VAL A 89 1.61 2.92 7.49
CA VAL A 89 2.96 2.36 7.69
C VAL A 89 3.71 2.26 6.36
N ALA A 90 3.05 1.80 5.29
CA ALA A 90 3.67 1.73 3.97
C ALA A 90 4.09 3.12 3.47
N SER A 91 3.29 4.16 3.72
CA SER A 91 3.64 5.54 3.37
C SER A 91 4.86 6.04 4.14
N VAL A 92 4.94 5.74 5.44
CA VAL A 92 6.12 6.07 6.27
C VAL A 92 7.37 5.39 5.71
N ILE A 93 7.29 4.10 5.36
CA ILE A 93 8.41 3.36 4.76
C ILE A 93 8.82 3.98 3.42
N VAL A 94 7.87 4.28 2.54
CA VAL A 94 8.15 4.88 1.23
C VAL A 94 8.84 6.23 1.36
N ASN A 95 8.39 7.07 2.29
CA ASN A 95 9.02 8.36 2.54
C ASN A 95 10.44 8.17 3.09
N ALA A 96 10.63 7.26 4.03
CA ALA A 96 11.95 6.93 4.56
C ALA A 96 12.91 6.42 3.47
N VAL A 97 12.44 5.56 2.55
CA VAL A 97 13.24 5.12 1.39
C VAL A 97 13.68 6.30 0.55
N LYS A 98 12.78 7.25 0.26
CA LYS A 98 13.10 8.44 -0.53
C LYS A 98 14.14 9.34 0.16
N GLU A 99 14.08 9.44 1.48
CA GLU A 99 14.95 10.30 2.29
C GLU A 99 16.32 9.69 2.56
N GLU A 100 16.37 8.41 2.87
CA GLU A 100 17.55 7.76 3.47
C GLU A 100 18.28 6.83 2.51
N ILE A 101 17.59 6.28 1.48
CA ILE A 101 18.17 5.29 0.56
C ILE A 101 18.01 5.76 -0.90
N PRO A 102 18.82 6.73 -1.35
CA PRO A 102 18.69 7.32 -2.69
C PRO A 102 18.75 6.31 -3.84
N GLU A 103 19.52 5.22 -3.66
CA GLU A 103 19.62 4.15 -4.66
C GLU A 103 18.29 3.44 -4.89
N LEU A 104 17.44 3.34 -3.86
CA LEU A 104 16.11 2.75 -3.93
C LEU A 104 15.04 3.78 -4.29
N ALA A 105 15.26 5.06 -3.97
CA ALA A 105 14.29 6.13 -4.23
C ALA A 105 13.86 6.18 -5.71
N GLN A 106 14.78 5.92 -6.64
CA GLN A 106 14.52 5.89 -8.08
C GLN A 106 13.50 4.80 -8.51
N TYR A 107 13.31 3.77 -7.70
CA TYR A 107 12.36 2.68 -7.97
C TYR A 107 11.00 2.90 -7.31
N VAL A 108 10.89 3.90 -6.43
CA VAL A 108 9.62 4.28 -5.83
C VAL A 108 8.74 4.90 -6.90
N LYS A 109 7.65 4.21 -7.23
CA LYS A 109 6.66 4.73 -8.17
C LYS A 109 5.77 5.74 -7.48
N GLU A 110 5.54 6.87 -8.11
CA GLU A 110 4.48 7.76 -7.67
C GLU A 110 3.13 7.07 -7.84
N TYR A 111 2.37 7.07 -6.77
CA TYR A 111 1.06 6.47 -6.73
C TYR A 111 0.02 7.58 -6.60
N THR A 112 -0.86 7.65 -7.60
CA THR A 112 -2.05 8.50 -7.57
C THR A 112 -3.29 7.64 -7.58
N GLU A 113 -4.26 7.96 -6.75
CA GLU A 113 -5.54 7.26 -6.73
C GLU A 113 -6.40 7.69 -7.92
N PHE A 114 -7.39 6.85 -8.26
CA PHE A 114 -8.41 7.27 -9.21
C PHE A 114 -9.35 8.27 -8.56
N THR A 115 -9.63 9.36 -9.27
CA THR A 115 -10.42 10.49 -8.75
C THR A 115 -11.93 10.24 -8.75
N ASP A 116 -12.39 9.22 -9.45
CA ASP A 116 -13.79 8.85 -9.67
C ASP A 116 -14.17 7.50 -8.99
N MET A 117 -13.34 7.03 -8.05
CA MET A 117 -13.60 5.81 -7.29
C MET A 117 -13.78 6.12 -5.82
N GLU A 118 -14.83 5.57 -5.23
CA GLU A 118 -15.12 5.69 -3.81
C GLU A 118 -15.48 4.33 -3.18
N GLY A 119 -15.38 4.25 -1.86
CA GLY A 119 -15.79 3.09 -1.08
C GLY A 119 -14.92 1.85 -1.32
N HIS A 120 -15.52 0.69 -1.09
CA HIS A 120 -14.83 -0.60 -1.09
C HIS A 120 -14.08 -0.92 -2.41
N TRP A 121 -14.67 -0.58 -3.55
CA TRP A 121 -14.06 -0.89 -4.85
C TRP A 121 -12.86 -0.01 -5.20
N ALA A 122 -12.78 1.20 -4.61
CA ALA A 122 -11.65 2.10 -4.81
C ALA A 122 -10.33 1.44 -4.39
N VAL A 123 -10.33 0.71 -3.29
CA VAL A 123 -9.15 0.00 -2.79
C VAL A 123 -8.61 -0.99 -3.83
N HIS A 124 -9.49 -1.77 -4.45
CA HIS A 124 -9.09 -2.77 -5.44
C HIS A 124 -8.62 -2.11 -6.75
N ALA A 125 -9.36 -1.11 -7.25
CA ALA A 125 -9.00 -0.37 -8.44
C ALA A 125 -7.64 0.33 -8.27
N ASN A 126 -7.44 0.98 -7.14
CA ASN A 126 -6.19 1.66 -6.81
C ASN A 126 -5.03 0.68 -6.63
N SER A 127 -5.26 -0.50 -6.06
CA SER A 127 -4.24 -1.56 -5.97
C SER A 127 -3.81 -2.06 -7.35
N LEU A 128 -4.75 -2.22 -8.30
CA LEU A 128 -4.44 -2.59 -9.67
C LEU A 128 -3.66 -1.48 -10.40
N LYS A 129 -3.98 -0.20 -10.12
CA LYS A 129 -3.23 0.95 -10.65
C LYS A 129 -1.80 0.95 -10.12
N ALA A 130 -1.61 0.79 -8.81
CA ALA A 130 -0.30 0.73 -8.17
C ALA A 130 0.56 -0.42 -8.73
N ALA A 131 -0.05 -1.58 -8.98
CA ALA A 131 0.62 -2.72 -9.59
C ALA A 131 0.95 -2.52 -11.09
N GLY A 132 0.47 -1.44 -11.72
CA GLY A 132 0.65 -1.20 -13.15
C GLY A 132 -0.19 -2.10 -14.05
N LEU A 133 -1.13 -2.85 -13.45
CA LEU A 133 -2.02 -3.77 -14.18
C LEU A 133 -3.16 -3.04 -14.87
N PHE A 134 -3.64 -1.96 -14.27
CA PHE A 134 -4.66 -1.09 -14.83
C PHE A 134 -4.22 0.38 -14.80
N LYS A 135 -4.33 1.08 -15.92
CA LYS A 135 -3.84 2.46 -16.07
C LYS A 135 -4.94 3.52 -16.00
N GLY A 136 -6.21 3.09 -15.96
CA GLY A 136 -7.37 3.97 -16.15
C GLY A 136 -7.57 4.37 -17.61
N VAL A 137 -8.58 5.20 -17.84
CA VAL A 137 -8.96 5.63 -19.18
C VAL A 137 -8.11 6.82 -19.65
N ASP A 138 -7.79 7.75 -18.73
CA ASP A 138 -6.99 8.96 -19.00
C ASP A 138 -5.95 9.25 -17.90
N GLY A 139 -5.50 8.19 -17.23
CA GLY A 139 -4.50 8.26 -16.17
C GLY A 139 -5.08 8.41 -14.77
N ASP A 140 -6.11 9.24 -14.58
CA ASP A 140 -6.66 9.58 -13.26
C ASP A 140 -8.07 9.06 -13.00
N ARG A 141 -8.77 8.55 -14.03
CA ARG A 141 -10.13 8.02 -13.91
C ARG A 141 -10.19 6.54 -14.21
N PHE A 142 -10.92 5.82 -13.37
CA PHE A 142 -11.26 4.41 -13.57
C PHE A 142 -12.44 4.22 -14.51
N MET A 143 -13.46 5.08 -14.39
CA MET A 143 -14.75 5.05 -15.08
C MET A 143 -15.52 3.73 -14.81
N PRO A 144 -15.98 3.51 -13.57
CA PRO A 144 -16.54 2.22 -13.13
C PRO A 144 -17.76 1.77 -13.93
N ASP A 145 -18.52 2.69 -14.48
CA ASP A 145 -19.72 2.41 -15.26
C ASP A 145 -19.48 2.29 -16.78
N LYS A 146 -18.23 2.47 -17.23
CA LYS A 146 -17.86 2.32 -18.64
C LYS A 146 -17.78 0.84 -19.00
N GLU A 147 -18.42 0.46 -20.10
CA GLU A 147 -18.25 -0.87 -20.68
C GLU A 147 -16.80 -1.09 -21.13
N ILE A 148 -16.23 -2.22 -20.72
CA ILE A 148 -14.89 -2.62 -21.14
C ILE A 148 -14.92 -3.30 -22.51
N SER A 149 -14.05 -2.90 -23.41
CA SER A 149 -13.88 -3.56 -24.69
C SER A 149 -13.13 -4.90 -24.56
N ARG A 150 -13.25 -5.77 -25.55
CA ARG A 150 -12.48 -7.03 -25.62
C ARG A 150 -10.97 -6.77 -25.60
N ALA A 151 -10.51 -5.75 -26.31
CA ALA A 151 -9.10 -5.37 -26.37
C ALA A 151 -8.57 -4.87 -25.01
N GLU A 152 -9.34 -4.03 -24.31
CA GLU A 152 -8.98 -3.58 -22.95
C GLU A 152 -8.89 -4.76 -21.97
N LEU A 153 -9.86 -5.69 -22.00
CA LEU A 153 -9.84 -6.88 -21.17
C LEU A 153 -8.61 -7.77 -21.47
N LEU A 154 -8.33 -8.03 -22.74
CA LEU A 154 -7.16 -8.82 -23.14
C LEU A 154 -5.85 -8.15 -22.70
N SER A 155 -5.73 -6.85 -22.88
CA SER A 155 -4.55 -6.09 -22.43
C SER A 155 -4.32 -6.20 -20.92
N MET A 156 -5.39 -6.18 -20.12
CA MET A 156 -5.31 -6.39 -18.67
C MET A 156 -4.87 -7.82 -18.35
N LEU A 157 -5.47 -8.83 -18.98
CA LEU A 157 -5.11 -10.23 -18.77
C LEU A 157 -3.65 -10.51 -19.14
N MET A 158 -3.17 -9.95 -20.26
CA MET A 158 -1.76 -10.06 -20.65
C MET A 158 -0.82 -9.50 -19.58
N ARG A 159 -1.15 -8.34 -19.01
CA ARG A 159 -0.34 -7.76 -17.91
C ARG A 159 -0.37 -8.63 -16.65
N VAL A 160 -1.55 -9.12 -16.26
CA VAL A 160 -1.70 -10.02 -15.09
C VAL A 160 -0.89 -11.31 -15.28
N CYS A 161 -0.93 -11.88 -16.47
CA CYS A 161 -0.21 -13.12 -16.81
C CYS A 161 1.26 -12.88 -17.20
N ASN A 162 1.71 -11.62 -17.19
CA ASN A 162 3.05 -11.22 -17.65
C ASN A 162 3.38 -11.73 -19.06
N ILE A 163 2.38 -11.68 -19.97
CA ILE A 163 2.53 -12.08 -21.37
C ILE A 163 3.08 -10.87 -22.14
N PRO A 164 4.25 -10.97 -22.77
CA PRO A 164 4.81 -9.87 -23.54
C PRO A 164 3.97 -9.63 -24.80
N GLY A 165 3.69 -8.36 -25.09
CA GLY A 165 3.13 -7.98 -26.38
C GLY A 165 4.16 -8.15 -27.50
N HIS A 166 3.70 -8.46 -28.69
CA HIS A 166 4.52 -8.40 -29.91
C HIS A 166 3.82 -7.55 -30.98
N ALA A 167 4.59 -7.10 -31.96
CA ALA A 167 4.05 -6.32 -33.05
C ALA A 167 3.00 -7.13 -33.84
N TYR A 168 1.97 -6.43 -34.29
CA TYR A 168 0.96 -7.01 -35.19
C TYR A 168 1.62 -7.61 -36.44
N ARG A 169 1.12 -8.76 -36.85
CA ARG A 169 1.47 -9.40 -38.12
C ARG A 169 0.21 -9.64 -38.94
N GLU A 170 0.23 -9.21 -40.17
CA GLU A 170 -0.90 -9.37 -41.08
C GLU A 170 -1.33 -10.84 -41.20
N GLY A 171 -2.62 -11.09 -40.99
CA GLY A 171 -3.21 -12.43 -41.07
C GLY A 171 -3.16 -13.25 -39.77
N GLU A 172 -2.57 -12.79 -38.70
CA GLU A 172 -2.63 -13.47 -37.37
C GLU A 172 -4.01 -13.34 -36.73
N CYS A 173 -4.71 -12.22 -36.97
CA CYS A 173 -6.10 -12.01 -36.52
C CYS A 173 -6.96 -11.71 -37.75
N LEU A 174 -8.08 -12.46 -37.93
CA LEU A 174 -8.96 -12.28 -39.06
C LEU A 174 -9.92 -11.08 -38.92
N ASP A 175 -10.11 -10.61 -37.70
CA ASP A 175 -11.06 -9.57 -37.29
C ASP A 175 -10.40 -8.36 -36.64
N ALA A 176 -9.10 -8.18 -36.80
CA ALA A 176 -8.36 -7.03 -36.32
C ALA A 176 -7.38 -6.51 -37.39
N SER A 177 -7.16 -5.19 -37.37
CA SER A 177 -6.22 -4.50 -38.25
C SER A 177 -5.14 -3.78 -37.40
N GLU A 178 -4.10 -3.26 -38.07
CA GLU A 178 -3.05 -2.48 -37.40
C GLU A 178 -3.61 -1.25 -36.68
N ASP A 179 -4.72 -0.68 -37.17
CA ASP A 179 -5.35 0.53 -36.61
C ASP A 179 -6.26 0.25 -35.40
N ASP A 180 -6.47 -1.02 -35.03
CA ASP A 180 -7.33 -1.43 -33.91
C ASP A 180 -6.61 -1.45 -32.53
N TRP A 181 -5.29 -1.10 -32.47
CA TRP A 181 -4.44 -1.23 -31.27
C TRP A 181 -3.85 0.09 -30.77
#